data_aabc1da57fdf71a8a6bd967dbbebf367
#
_entry.id   aabc1da57fdf71a8a6bd967dbbebf367
#
_cell.length_a   1.000
_cell.length_b   1.000
_cell.length_c   1.000
_cell.angle_alpha   90.00
_cell.angle_beta   90.00
_cell.angle_gamma   90.00
#
_symmetry.space_group_name_H-M   'P 1'
#
loop_
_entity.id
_entity.type
_entity.pdbx_description
1 polymer ?
#
loop_
_entity_poly.entity_id
_entity_poly.type
_entity_poly.pdbx_seq_one_letter_code
_entity_poly.pdbx_strand_id
1 'polypeptide(L)'
;MRERGLDVDHSTVFRWVQRYAPEINNRIRQHLKMSGASYRVDETYIKVGKTCKYLYRAVDKEGQTIEFMLSAKRDVSAAKRFFKKLMRADHRRLPFSISVDKDAAYPDAFSTSQAEKIVPKDCKLRRVKYLNNVTRARPPLHQKEDARLTMLQALSYSGANSRRH
;
A
#
# COMPACT_ATOMS: atom_id res chain seq x y z
N MET A 1 -20.10 -10.34 11.09
CA MET A 1 -20.54 -11.20 9.96
C MET A 1 -21.95 -11.74 10.10
N ARG A 2 -22.58 -11.61 11.25
CA ARG A 2 -23.99 -12.00 11.49
C ARG A 2 -24.99 -11.36 10.52
N GLU A 3 -24.72 -10.14 10.04
CA GLU A 3 -25.55 -9.42 9.05
C GLU A 3 -25.64 -10.11 7.67
N ARG A 4 -24.76 -11.08 7.40
CA ARG A 4 -24.76 -11.88 6.16
C ARG A 4 -25.05 -13.36 6.38
N GLY A 5 -25.66 -13.74 7.54
CA GLY A 5 -26.05 -15.11 7.85
C GLY A 5 -24.89 -16.08 8.11
N LEU A 6 -23.64 -15.58 8.24
CA LEU A 6 -22.47 -16.39 8.55
C LEU A 6 -22.09 -16.22 10.02
N ASP A 7 -22.27 -17.26 10.80
CA ASP A 7 -21.79 -17.32 12.17
C ASP A 7 -20.43 -18.05 12.21
N VAL A 8 -19.37 -17.29 11.98
CA VAL A 8 -17.99 -17.80 11.99
C VAL A 8 -17.16 -17.05 13.02
N ASP A 9 -16.35 -17.79 13.74
CA ASP A 9 -15.41 -17.25 14.69
C ASP A 9 -14.28 -16.46 13.98
N HIS A 10 -13.73 -15.46 14.68
CA HIS A 10 -12.65 -14.61 14.17
C HIS A 10 -11.39 -15.42 13.81
N SER A 11 -11.11 -16.51 14.51
CA SER A 11 -9.98 -17.40 14.22
C SER A 11 -10.16 -18.13 12.89
N THR A 12 -11.39 -18.50 12.53
CA THR A 12 -11.73 -19.11 11.24
C THR A 12 -11.52 -18.10 10.12
N VAL A 13 -11.99 -16.86 10.29
CA VAL A 13 -11.75 -15.78 9.32
C VAL A 13 -10.25 -15.53 9.15
N PHE A 14 -9.48 -15.50 10.24
CA PHE A 14 -8.02 -15.35 10.17
C PHE A 14 -7.37 -16.45 9.34
N ARG A 15 -7.73 -17.73 9.57
CA ARG A 15 -7.21 -18.86 8.78
C ARG A 15 -7.58 -18.76 7.31
N TRP A 16 -8.80 -18.33 6.98
CA TRP A 16 -9.23 -18.11 5.60
C TRP A 16 -8.41 -17.02 4.92
N VAL A 17 -8.17 -15.92 5.60
CA VAL A 17 -7.32 -14.84 5.08
C VAL A 17 -5.91 -15.36 4.80
N GLN A 18 -5.30 -16.08 5.73
CA GLN A 18 -3.96 -16.64 5.54
C GLN A 18 -3.88 -17.60 4.34
N ARG A 19 -4.93 -18.39 4.12
CA ARG A 19 -4.97 -19.40 3.05
C ARG A 19 -5.32 -18.80 1.70
N TYR A 20 -6.35 -17.97 1.64
CA TYR A 20 -6.96 -17.57 0.36
C TYR A 20 -6.53 -16.18 -0.12
N ALA A 21 -6.10 -15.27 0.76
CA ALA A 21 -5.74 -13.92 0.35
C ALA A 21 -4.60 -13.87 -0.69
N PRO A 22 -3.54 -14.69 -0.62
CA PRO A 22 -2.51 -14.70 -1.65
C PRO A 22 -3.04 -15.10 -3.03
N GLU A 23 -3.89 -16.11 -3.09
CA GLU A 23 -4.49 -16.58 -4.34
C GLU A 23 -5.49 -15.56 -4.91
N ILE A 24 -6.36 -15.02 -4.06
CA ILE A 24 -7.30 -13.96 -4.45
C ILE A 24 -6.54 -12.75 -4.99
N ASN A 25 -5.46 -12.34 -4.32
CA ASN A 25 -4.64 -11.23 -4.78
C ASN A 25 -4.05 -11.49 -6.18
N ASN A 26 -3.54 -12.69 -6.43
CA ASN A 26 -3.00 -13.05 -7.74
C ASN A 26 -4.08 -13.04 -8.84
N ARG A 27 -5.27 -13.56 -8.55
CA ARG A 27 -6.39 -13.56 -9.50
C ARG A 27 -6.90 -12.16 -9.79
N ILE A 28 -7.05 -11.32 -8.78
CA ILE A 28 -7.56 -9.95 -8.93
C ILE A 28 -6.58 -9.07 -9.71
N ARG A 29 -5.26 -9.26 -9.56
CA ARG A 29 -4.24 -8.45 -10.26
C ARG A 29 -4.45 -8.41 -11.77
N GLN A 30 -4.91 -9.48 -12.38
CA GLN A 30 -5.16 -9.56 -13.81
C GLN A 30 -6.34 -8.68 -14.27
N HIS A 31 -7.25 -8.36 -13.36
CA HIS A 31 -8.45 -7.56 -13.62
C HIS A 31 -8.34 -6.11 -13.16
N LEU A 32 -7.21 -5.73 -12.54
CA LEU A 32 -6.99 -4.35 -12.12
C LEU A 32 -6.82 -3.46 -13.35
N LYS A 33 -7.51 -2.32 -13.34
CA LYS A 33 -7.35 -1.30 -14.38
C LYS A 33 -5.94 -0.72 -14.31
N MET A 34 -5.42 -0.34 -15.47
CA MET A 34 -4.16 0.40 -15.54
C MET A 34 -4.26 1.69 -14.72
N SER A 35 -3.30 1.89 -13.83
CA SER A 35 -3.26 3.09 -13.01
C SER A 35 -3.03 4.36 -13.83
N GLY A 36 -3.48 5.50 -13.32
CA GLY A 36 -3.04 6.81 -13.82
C GLY A 36 -1.52 7.00 -13.68
N ALA A 37 -0.95 8.01 -14.33
CA ALA A 37 0.48 8.30 -14.27
C ALA A 37 0.88 9.27 -13.13
N SER A 38 -0.05 9.66 -12.27
CA SER A 38 0.18 10.53 -11.12
C SER A 38 -0.17 9.77 -9.84
N TYR A 39 0.82 9.57 -8.98
CA TYR A 39 0.69 8.80 -7.77
C TYR A 39 0.66 9.69 -6.53
N ARG A 40 -0.06 9.25 -5.52
CA ARG A 40 0.00 9.79 -4.16
C ARG A 40 0.44 8.69 -3.24
N VAL A 41 1.46 8.96 -2.45
CA VAL A 41 1.99 8.04 -1.44
C VAL A 41 1.68 8.57 -0.06
N ASP A 42 1.10 7.73 0.75
CA ASP A 42 0.64 8.02 2.10
C ASP A 42 1.13 6.95 3.08
N GLU A 43 1.40 7.35 4.31
CA GLU A 43 1.66 6.41 5.40
C GLU A 43 0.59 6.54 6.48
N THR A 44 0.07 5.40 6.87
CA THR A 44 -0.88 5.29 7.95
C THR A 44 -0.30 4.45 9.09
N TYR A 45 -0.43 4.97 10.30
CA TYR A 45 -0.06 4.25 11.50
C TYR A 45 -1.12 3.20 11.81
N ILE A 46 -0.73 1.93 11.89
CA ILE A 46 -1.65 0.85 12.21
C ILE A 46 -1.14 0.00 13.37
N LYS A 47 -2.06 -0.41 14.23
CA LYS A 47 -1.78 -1.32 15.34
C LYS A 47 -2.04 -2.75 14.89
N VAL A 48 -1.02 -3.60 14.94
CA VAL A 48 -1.12 -5.03 14.61
C VAL A 48 -0.77 -5.82 15.87
N GLY A 49 -1.79 -6.37 16.52
CA GLY A 49 -1.63 -6.99 17.84
C GLY A 49 -1.16 -5.97 18.88
N LYS A 50 -0.02 -6.24 19.50
CA LYS A 50 0.62 -5.35 20.50
C LYS A 50 1.65 -4.38 19.88
N THR A 51 1.94 -4.49 18.59
CA THR A 51 2.96 -3.67 17.91
C THR A 51 2.32 -2.66 16.97
N CYS A 52 2.91 -1.47 16.90
CA CYS A 52 2.55 -0.46 15.92
C CYS A 52 3.43 -0.61 14.69
N LYS A 53 2.83 -0.47 13.50
CA LYS A 53 3.49 -0.57 12.20
C LYS A 53 3.03 0.55 11.29
N TYR A 54 3.76 0.78 10.22
CA TYR A 54 3.46 1.78 9.21
C TYR A 54 2.98 1.10 7.94
N LEU A 55 1.79 1.47 7.49
CA LEU A 55 1.24 1.05 6.21
C LEU A 55 1.54 2.14 5.18
N TYR A 56 2.47 1.86 4.29
CA TYR A 56 2.71 2.65 3.09
C TYR A 56 1.67 2.26 2.03
N ARG A 57 1.05 3.24 1.41
CA ARG A 57 0.07 3.02 0.35
C ARG A 57 0.28 4.02 -0.78
N ALA A 58 0.25 3.54 -2.01
CA ALA A 58 0.19 4.38 -3.19
C ALA A 58 -1.18 4.27 -3.85
N VAL A 59 -1.75 5.41 -4.19
CA VAL A 59 -3.00 5.51 -4.93
C VAL A 59 -2.80 6.39 -6.16
N ASP A 60 -3.58 6.16 -7.20
CA ASP A 60 -3.60 7.03 -8.36
C ASP A 60 -4.50 8.27 -8.14
N LYS A 61 -4.68 9.04 -9.21
CA LYS A 61 -5.51 10.25 -9.19
C LYS A 61 -6.99 9.94 -8.93
N GLU A 62 -7.45 8.80 -9.37
CA GLU A 62 -8.81 8.28 -9.21
C GLU A 62 -9.05 7.66 -7.83
N GLY A 63 -8.00 7.51 -7.02
CA GLY A 63 -8.06 6.91 -5.68
C GLY A 63 -7.91 5.38 -5.68
N GLN A 64 -7.59 4.77 -6.84
CA GLN A 64 -7.34 3.34 -6.91
C GLN A 64 -6.00 3.00 -6.25
N THR A 65 -5.99 1.96 -5.42
CA THR A 65 -4.76 1.50 -4.78
C THR A 65 -3.86 0.80 -5.80
N ILE A 66 -2.66 1.33 -5.98
CA ILE A 66 -1.65 0.76 -6.88
C ILE A 66 -0.84 -0.29 -6.16
N GLU A 67 -0.33 0.07 -4.98
CA GLU A 67 0.48 -0.82 -4.17
C GLU A 67 0.46 -0.39 -2.70
N PHE A 68 0.76 -1.33 -1.81
CA PHE A 68 0.91 -1.08 -0.38
C PHE A 68 2.03 -1.93 0.22
N MET A 69 2.58 -1.48 1.34
CA MET A 69 3.62 -2.20 2.07
C MET A 69 3.50 -1.94 3.57
N LEU A 70 3.63 -2.98 4.36
CA LEU A 70 3.72 -2.88 5.81
C LEU A 70 5.19 -2.83 6.24
N SER A 71 5.56 -1.85 7.05
CA SER A 71 6.90 -1.72 7.62
C SER A 71 6.86 -1.56 9.14
N ALA A 72 7.86 -2.11 9.81
CA ALA A 72 8.04 -1.91 11.25
C ALA A 72 8.61 -0.52 11.57
N LYS A 73 9.35 0.08 10.63
CA LYS A 73 10.01 1.38 10.78
C LYS A 73 9.54 2.34 9.71
N ARG A 74 9.59 3.64 10.03
CA ARG A 74 9.37 4.75 9.13
C ARG A 74 10.71 5.45 8.91
N ASP A 75 11.45 4.99 7.93
CA ASP A 75 12.78 5.47 7.61
C ASP A 75 13.02 5.51 6.09
N VAL A 76 14.13 6.10 5.68
CA VAL A 76 14.57 6.20 4.28
C VAL A 76 14.62 4.82 3.62
N SER A 77 15.08 3.81 4.35
CA SER A 77 15.18 2.43 3.86
C SER A 77 13.80 1.83 3.57
N ALA A 78 12.82 2.07 4.44
CA ALA A 78 11.44 1.63 4.23
C ALA A 78 10.81 2.33 3.01
N ALA A 79 10.98 3.64 2.88
CA ALA A 79 10.50 4.41 1.74
C ALA A 79 11.12 3.91 0.43
N LYS A 80 12.42 3.64 0.40
CA LYS A 80 13.12 3.07 -0.75
C LYS A 80 12.59 1.69 -1.13
N ARG A 81 12.39 0.79 -0.15
CA ARG A 81 11.78 -0.53 -0.39
C ARG A 81 10.37 -0.40 -0.95
N PHE A 82 9.61 0.59 -0.47
CA PHE A 82 8.28 0.85 -0.98
C PHE A 82 8.31 1.34 -2.43
N PHE A 83 9.18 2.29 -2.79
CA PHE A 83 9.36 2.71 -4.19
C PHE A 83 9.75 1.54 -5.09
N LYS A 84 10.66 0.68 -4.65
CA LYS A 84 11.04 -0.52 -5.41
C LYS A 84 9.85 -1.46 -5.63
N LYS A 85 9.01 -1.66 -4.61
CA LYS A 85 7.79 -2.47 -4.72
C LYS A 85 6.77 -1.82 -5.66
N LEU A 86 6.54 -0.52 -5.50
CA LEU A 86 5.63 0.27 -6.32
C LEU A 86 6.00 0.21 -7.81
N MET A 87 7.30 0.29 -8.12
CA MET A 87 7.78 0.22 -9.51
C MET A 87 7.72 -1.19 -10.12
N ARG A 88 7.39 -2.22 -9.35
CA ARG A 88 7.20 -3.61 -9.83
C ARG A 88 5.74 -4.01 -9.99
N ALA A 89 4.80 -3.14 -9.65
CA ALA A 89 3.38 -3.46 -9.78
C ALA A 89 2.98 -3.64 -11.25
N ASP A 90 2.32 -4.75 -11.57
CA ASP A 90 2.07 -5.17 -12.96
C ASP A 90 1.06 -4.29 -13.70
N HIS A 91 0.08 -3.72 -12.98
CA HIS A 91 -0.99 -2.88 -13.53
C HIS A 91 -0.68 -1.38 -13.50
N ARG A 92 0.58 -1.00 -13.34
CA ARG A 92 0.99 0.40 -13.27
C ARG A 92 1.33 1.02 -14.62
N ARG A 93 1.08 2.31 -14.78
CA ARG A 93 1.80 3.19 -15.70
C ARG A 93 3.06 3.72 -15.01
N LEU A 94 4.11 3.97 -15.78
CA LEU A 94 5.27 4.68 -15.25
C LEU A 94 4.83 6.04 -14.71
N PRO A 95 5.15 6.39 -13.44
CA PRO A 95 4.69 7.63 -12.86
C PRO A 95 5.41 8.83 -13.46
N PHE A 96 4.62 9.79 -13.89
CA PHE A 96 5.10 11.13 -14.22
C PHE A 96 5.39 11.95 -12.96
N SER A 97 4.59 11.76 -11.91
CA SER A 97 4.79 12.44 -10.63
C SER A 97 4.36 11.56 -9.46
N ILE A 98 5.10 11.67 -8.37
CA ILE A 98 4.77 11.06 -7.09
C ILE A 98 4.61 12.17 -6.06
N SER A 99 3.41 12.29 -5.52
CA SER A 99 3.11 13.23 -4.43
C SER A 99 3.24 12.51 -3.09
N VAL A 100 4.01 13.08 -2.18
CA VAL A 100 4.26 12.56 -0.83
C VAL A 100 3.97 13.64 0.20
N ASP A 101 3.75 13.26 1.46
CA ASP A 101 3.71 14.22 2.55
C ASP A 101 5.11 14.82 2.78
N LYS A 102 5.19 15.88 3.58
CA LYS A 102 6.44 16.62 3.86
C LYS A 102 7.44 15.88 4.75
N ASP A 103 7.33 14.57 4.89
CA ASP A 103 8.30 13.76 5.64
C ASP A 103 9.71 13.86 5.03
N ALA A 104 10.71 13.98 5.91
CA ALA A 104 12.12 14.14 5.53
C ALA A 104 12.72 12.89 4.86
N ALA A 105 12.14 11.71 5.10
CA ALA A 105 12.65 10.45 4.55
C ALA A 105 12.43 10.30 3.04
N TYR A 106 11.43 10.98 2.47
CA TYR A 106 11.07 10.81 1.05
C TYR A 106 12.05 11.40 0.06
N PRO A 107 12.59 12.63 0.24
CA PRO A 107 13.53 13.19 -0.73
C PRO A 107 14.77 12.31 -0.91
N ASP A 108 15.35 11.85 0.19
CA ASP A 108 16.56 11.01 0.16
C ASP A 108 16.28 9.62 -0.43
N ALA A 109 15.15 9.01 -0.04
CA ALA A 109 14.72 7.73 -0.63
C ALA A 109 14.44 7.86 -2.12
N PHE A 110 13.84 8.96 -2.55
CA PHE A 110 13.49 9.20 -3.96
C PHE A 110 14.73 9.44 -4.81
N SER A 111 15.65 10.33 -4.39
CA SER A 111 16.90 10.63 -5.12
C SER A 111 17.77 9.38 -5.24
N THR A 112 17.91 8.60 -4.16
CA THR A 112 18.61 7.31 -4.20
C THR A 112 17.94 6.33 -5.16
N SER A 113 16.61 6.25 -5.16
CA SER A 113 15.87 5.36 -6.05
C SER A 113 15.96 5.79 -7.53
N GLN A 114 16.11 7.08 -7.82
CA GLN A 114 16.40 7.57 -9.18
C GLN A 114 17.83 7.25 -9.60
N ALA A 115 18.80 7.43 -8.72
CA ALA A 115 20.21 7.07 -8.98
C ALA A 115 20.37 5.58 -9.29
N GLU A 116 19.62 4.72 -8.59
CA GLU A 116 19.59 3.27 -8.82
C GLU A 116 18.69 2.84 -10.00
N LYS A 117 18.14 3.80 -10.76
CA LYS A 117 17.22 3.55 -11.89
C LYS A 117 15.94 2.75 -11.51
N ILE A 118 15.57 2.77 -10.25
CA ILE A 118 14.33 2.16 -9.76
C ILE A 118 13.13 3.04 -10.14
N VAL A 119 13.26 4.36 -9.94
CA VAL A 119 12.27 5.36 -10.33
C VAL A 119 12.76 6.06 -11.59
N PRO A 120 11.89 6.31 -12.60
CA PRO A 120 12.26 7.02 -13.81
C PRO A 120 12.89 8.40 -13.52
N LYS A 121 13.90 8.80 -14.28
CA LYS A 121 14.55 10.11 -14.13
C LYS A 121 13.58 11.28 -14.36
N ASP A 122 12.63 11.11 -15.25
CA ASP A 122 11.63 12.13 -15.60
C ASP A 122 10.51 12.24 -14.55
N CYS A 123 10.45 11.32 -13.59
CA CYS A 123 9.47 11.36 -12.53
C CYS A 123 9.78 12.49 -11.55
N LYS A 124 8.76 13.31 -11.26
CA LYS A 124 8.87 14.45 -10.33
C LYS A 124 8.35 14.09 -8.96
N LEU A 125 9.14 14.35 -7.92
CA LEU A 125 8.68 14.28 -6.54
C LEU A 125 7.96 15.60 -6.18
N ARG A 126 6.73 15.49 -5.68
CA ARG A 126 5.92 16.61 -5.18
C ARG A 126 5.71 16.46 -3.69
N ARG A 127 6.21 17.39 -2.89
CA ARG A 127 5.99 17.42 -1.44
C ARG A 127 4.77 18.29 -1.14
N VAL A 128 3.68 17.68 -0.69
CA VAL A 128 2.42 18.35 -0.43
C VAL A 128 2.11 18.29 1.05
N LYS A 129 1.88 19.45 1.67
CA LYS A 129 1.45 19.52 3.08
C LYS A 129 -0.02 19.05 3.17
N TYR A 130 -0.34 18.24 4.17
CA TYR A 130 -1.69 17.72 4.42
C TYR A 130 -2.26 16.83 3.31
N LEU A 131 -1.43 16.04 2.65
CA LEU A 131 -1.86 15.10 1.61
C LEU A 131 -2.98 14.16 2.11
N ASN A 132 -2.92 13.77 3.37
CA ASN A 132 -3.88 12.88 4.03
C ASN A 132 -5.28 13.48 4.22
N ASN A 133 -5.41 14.81 4.29
CA ASN A 133 -6.71 15.44 4.47
C ASN A 133 -7.55 15.37 3.19
N VAL A 134 -6.92 15.39 2.03
CA VAL A 134 -7.61 15.28 0.73
C VAL A 134 -8.15 13.86 0.51
N THR A 135 -7.44 12.86 1.02
CA THR A 135 -7.86 11.44 0.93
C THR A 135 -8.98 11.11 1.92
N ARG A 136 -9.07 11.82 3.05
CA ARG A 136 -10.11 11.63 4.08
C ARG A 136 -11.42 12.37 3.75
N ALA A 137 -11.37 13.45 2.98
CA ALA A 137 -12.53 14.31 2.71
C ALA A 137 -13.57 13.70 1.76
N ARG A 138 -13.21 12.68 0.98
CA ARG A 138 -14.14 11.87 0.16
C ARG A 138 -13.66 10.43 0.10
N PRO A 139 -14.01 9.55 1.06
CA PRO A 139 -13.95 8.14 0.78
C PRO A 139 -15.12 7.81 -0.17
N PRO A 140 -14.91 7.40 -1.42
CA PRO A 140 -15.93 6.70 -2.17
C PRO A 140 -16.34 5.48 -1.32
N LEU A 141 -17.61 5.10 -1.37
CA LEU A 141 -18.16 3.95 -0.62
C LEU A 141 -17.32 2.68 -0.73
N HIS A 142 -16.59 2.50 -1.84
CA HIS A 142 -15.61 1.42 -2.07
C HIS A 142 -14.33 1.52 -1.22
N GLN A 143 -13.87 2.71 -0.80
CA GLN A 143 -12.59 2.83 -0.07
C GLN A 143 -12.62 2.23 1.34
N LYS A 144 -13.78 2.09 1.98
CA LYS A 144 -13.88 1.37 3.26
C LYS A 144 -13.66 -0.13 3.10
N GLU A 145 -14.10 -0.69 1.98
CA GLU A 145 -13.87 -2.11 1.66
C GLU A 145 -12.43 -2.34 1.19
N ASP A 146 -11.88 -1.44 0.38
CA ASP A 146 -10.48 -1.52 -0.09
C ASP A 146 -9.47 -1.38 1.05
N ALA A 147 -9.70 -0.51 2.03
CA ALA A 147 -8.84 -0.38 3.20
C ALA A 147 -8.88 -1.66 4.07
N ARG A 148 -10.06 -2.31 4.20
CA ARG A 148 -10.19 -3.60 4.91
C ARG A 148 -9.52 -4.73 4.13
N LEU A 149 -9.70 -4.80 2.83
CA LEU A 149 -9.02 -5.77 1.95
C LEU A 149 -7.50 -5.56 1.97
N THR A 150 -7.03 -4.32 1.90
CA THR A 150 -5.61 -3.97 1.99
C THR A 150 -5.02 -4.35 3.35
N MET A 151 -5.75 -4.14 4.45
CA MET A 151 -5.34 -4.61 5.78
C MET A 151 -5.26 -6.14 5.87
N LEU A 152 -6.23 -6.84 5.33
CA LEU A 152 -6.26 -8.30 5.33
C LEU A 152 -5.11 -8.88 4.49
N GLN A 153 -4.79 -8.27 3.36
CA GLN A 153 -3.65 -8.64 2.51
C GLN A 153 -2.31 -8.34 3.20
N ALA A 154 -2.18 -7.20 3.88
CA ALA A 154 -0.98 -6.85 4.65
C ALA A 154 -0.72 -7.83 5.80
N LEU A 155 -1.77 -8.30 6.46
CA LEU A 155 -1.68 -9.29 7.53
C LEU A 155 -1.26 -10.68 7.00
N SER A 156 -1.73 -11.06 5.80
CA SER A 156 -1.31 -12.33 5.17
C SER A 156 0.17 -12.34 4.81
N TYR A 157 0.70 -11.19 4.38
CA TYR A 157 2.12 -11.06 3.98
C TYR A 157 3.06 -11.08 5.18
N SER A 158 2.65 -10.56 6.34
CA SER A 158 3.48 -10.58 7.55
C SER A 158 3.64 -11.99 8.14
N GLY A 159 2.65 -12.86 7.94
CA GLY A 159 2.68 -14.26 8.41
C GLY A 159 3.59 -15.18 7.59
N ALA A 160 3.79 -14.87 6.31
CA ALA A 160 4.63 -15.67 5.41
C ALA A 160 6.14 -15.45 5.67
N ASN A 161 6.53 -14.27 6.17
CA ASN A 161 7.95 -13.96 6.45
C ASN A 161 8.41 -14.43 7.84
N SER A 162 7.50 -14.84 8.73
CA SER A 162 7.85 -15.32 10.06
C SER A 162 8.20 -16.81 10.12
N ARG A 163 8.10 -17.55 9.00
CA ARG A 163 8.40 -19.00 8.95
C ARG A 163 9.72 -19.33 8.24
N ARG A 164 10.59 -18.35 8.01
CA ARG A 164 11.95 -18.58 7.52
C ARG A 164 12.96 -18.02 8.52
N HIS A 165 13.04 -18.70 9.65
CA HIS A 165 14.23 -18.79 10.52
C HIS A 165 14.17 -20.13 11.23
#